data_19a63db1fcc859729068ece082f968d8
#
_entry.id   19a63db1fcc859729068ece082f968d8
#
_cell.length_a   1.000
_cell.length_b   1.000
_cell.length_c   1.000
_cell.angle_alpha   90.00
_cell.angle_beta   90.00
_cell.angle_gamma   90.00
#
_symmetry.space_group_name_H-M   'P 1'
#
loop_
_entity.id
_entity.type
_entity.pdbx_description
1 polymer ?
#
loop_
_entity_poly.entity_id
_entity_poly.type
_entity_poly.pdbx_seq_one_letter_code
_entity_poly.pdbx_strand_id
1 'polypeptide(L)'
;MFNSSLAKEMTAYIDLRISTFSVSSVYNDKRTLVLLDQYLVQTGFQGKNLTEDILSDWSKTLSGKSKTVKEKLGVVRGFGKYLNTLGYASFLPTLPKVKSDYIPYIFSDEEVTLIFHYADNMKPINPKSCSAYFQLKIPMALRILYSCGTRLQETMALQRKDIDFKNRTIFLKKAKFSKERLIPVHDSLIAILERYCLALGIMHQPDAFLFPGKKPGTHYTTRQMESWFAEILKSAGIDQHRRDPHERGACLHCFRHLFVLK
;
A
#
# COMPACT_ATOMS: atom_id res chain seq x y z
N MET A 1 -4.83 12.39 20.91
CA MET A 1 -4.19 13.55 21.51
C MET A 1 -2.98 13.04 22.26
N PHE A 2 -1.88 13.74 22.29
CA PHE A 2 -0.72 13.38 23.11
C PHE A 2 -0.89 14.00 24.51
N ASN A 3 -0.35 13.34 25.55
CA ASN A 3 -0.59 13.70 26.95
C ASN A 3 0.68 13.81 27.80
N SER A 4 1.83 13.41 27.29
CA SER A 4 3.12 13.53 28.00
C SER A 4 3.64 14.97 28.03
N SER A 5 4.71 15.21 28.77
CA SER A 5 5.42 16.51 28.78
C SER A 5 5.89 16.94 27.37
N LEU A 6 6.00 16.02 26.39
CA LEU A 6 6.36 16.26 25.00
C LEU A 6 5.17 16.39 24.04
N ALA A 7 3.93 16.46 24.56
CA ALA A 7 2.71 16.49 23.75
C ALA A 7 2.69 17.62 22.70
N LYS A 8 3.16 18.81 23.08
CA LYS A 8 3.25 19.98 22.19
C LYS A 8 4.23 19.75 21.06
N GLU A 9 5.41 19.23 21.38
CA GLU A 9 6.47 18.96 20.42
C GLU A 9 6.10 17.80 19.46
N MET A 10 5.43 16.75 19.96
CA MET A 10 4.91 15.67 19.13
C MET A 10 3.85 16.17 18.15
N THR A 11 2.95 17.05 18.59
CA THR A 11 1.94 17.66 17.71
C THR A 11 2.60 18.49 16.62
N ALA A 12 3.51 19.39 16.98
CA ALA A 12 4.23 20.23 16.02
C ALA A 12 5.07 19.40 15.02
N TYR A 13 5.70 18.32 15.49
CA TYR A 13 6.40 17.40 14.60
C TYR A 13 5.47 16.72 13.58
N ILE A 14 4.29 16.25 14.01
CA ILE A 14 3.32 15.65 13.10
C ILE A 14 2.82 16.68 12.08
N ASP A 15 2.56 17.92 12.49
CA ASP A 15 2.14 19.00 11.58
C ASP A 15 3.21 19.31 10.54
N LEU A 16 4.49 19.32 10.92
CA LEU A 16 5.61 19.41 10.00
C LEU A 16 5.65 18.24 9.01
N ARG A 17 5.36 17.03 9.49
CA ARG A 17 5.33 15.82 8.63
C ARG A 17 4.19 15.84 7.62
N ILE A 18 3.03 16.42 7.98
CA ILE A 18 1.87 16.56 7.07
C ILE A 18 2.23 17.38 5.82
N SER A 19 3.06 18.41 5.96
CA SER A 19 3.45 19.26 4.83
C SER A 19 4.41 18.60 3.84
N THR A 20 5.11 17.53 4.26
CA THR A 20 6.22 16.96 3.47
C THR A 20 6.04 15.49 3.07
N PHE A 21 5.16 14.75 3.74
CA PHE A 21 5.03 13.31 3.55
C PHE A 21 3.60 12.87 3.22
N SER A 22 3.46 11.64 2.70
CA SER A 22 2.15 11.07 2.38
C SER A 22 1.30 10.85 3.65
N VAL A 23 -0.02 10.95 3.50
CA VAL A 23 -0.99 10.73 4.59
C VAL A 23 -0.76 9.41 5.33
N SER A 24 -0.44 8.34 4.58
CA SER A 24 -0.17 7.02 5.18
C SER A 24 1.11 6.99 6.01
N SER A 25 2.16 7.69 5.57
CA SER A 25 3.42 7.80 6.33
C SER A 25 3.19 8.56 7.63
N VAL A 26 2.52 9.71 7.55
CA VAL A 26 2.18 10.53 8.74
C VAL A 26 1.30 9.77 9.72
N TYR A 27 0.33 9.00 9.22
CA TYR A 27 -0.51 8.16 10.06
C TYR A 27 0.31 7.13 10.86
N ASN A 28 1.28 6.46 10.22
CA ASN A 28 2.16 5.51 10.89
C ASN A 28 3.11 6.20 11.89
N ASP A 29 3.63 7.37 11.55
CA ASP A 29 4.45 8.18 12.45
C ASP A 29 3.66 8.55 13.69
N LYS A 30 2.42 9.06 13.51
CA LYS A 30 1.52 9.40 14.63
C LYS A 30 1.22 8.21 15.52
N ARG A 31 0.93 7.04 14.95
CA ARG A 31 0.69 5.81 15.74
C ARG A 31 1.91 5.43 16.58
N THR A 32 3.09 5.56 16.02
CA THR A 32 4.33 5.25 16.75
C THR A 32 4.57 6.25 17.88
N LEU A 33 4.36 7.55 17.62
CA LEU A 33 4.50 8.57 18.66
C LEU A 33 3.45 8.44 19.76
N VAL A 34 2.24 7.96 19.46
CA VAL A 34 1.23 7.65 20.50
C VAL A 34 1.72 6.54 21.43
N LEU A 35 2.40 5.51 20.91
CA LEU A 35 2.99 4.46 21.76
C LEU A 35 4.09 5.01 22.68
N LEU A 36 4.94 5.90 22.16
CA LEU A 36 5.96 6.57 22.95
C LEU A 36 5.33 7.49 24.00
N ASP A 37 4.35 8.29 23.62
CA ASP A 37 3.62 9.20 24.52
C ASP A 37 2.98 8.46 25.70
N GLN A 38 2.29 7.36 25.41
CA GLN A 38 1.70 6.49 26.45
C GLN A 38 2.73 5.96 27.42
N TYR A 39 3.88 5.52 26.92
CA TYR A 39 4.98 5.04 27.74
C TYR A 39 5.53 6.17 28.64
N LEU A 40 5.76 7.38 28.09
CA LEU A 40 6.25 8.52 28.83
C LEU A 40 5.27 8.96 29.95
N VAL A 41 3.99 8.88 29.67
CA VAL A 41 2.94 9.15 30.70
C VAL A 41 2.98 8.07 31.80
N GLN A 42 3.05 6.80 31.44
CA GLN A 42 3.08 5.67 32.39
C GLN A 42 4.31 5.69 33.31
N THR A 43 5.46 6.15 32.79
CA THR A 43 6.71 6.27 33.56
C THR A 43 6.82 7.57 34.33
N GLY A 44 5.83 8.47 34.22
CA GLY A 44 5.85 9.77 34.90
C GLY A 44 6.90 10.73 34.36
N PHE A 45 7.33 10.57 33.10
CA PHE A 45 8.36 11.41 32.49
C PHE A 45 7.90 12.86 32.38
N GLN A 46 8.67 13.79 32.97
CA GLN A 46 8.40 15.24 32.97
C GLN A 46 9.42 16.05 32.16
N GLY A 47 10.46 15.40 31.65
CA GLY A 47 11.53 16.05 30.91
C GLY A 47 11.17 16.47 29.48
N LYS A 48 12.13 17.11 28.81
CA LYS A 48 12.09 17.43 27.38
C LYS A 48 13.17 16.66 26.58
N ASN A 49 14.15 16.08 27.25
CA ASN A 49 15.25 15.35 26.64
C ASN A 49 14.97 13.85 26.75
N LEU A 50 14.85 13.17 25.63
CA LEU A 50 14.75 11.72 25.58
C LEU A 50 16.16 11.13 25.77
N THR A 51 16.43 10.53 26.93
CA THR A 51 17.72 9.91 27.23
C THR A 51 17.84 8.52 26.59
N GLU A 52 19.06 7.99 26.57
CA GLU A 52 19.31 6.63 26.05
C GLU A 52 18.54 5.58 26.85
N ASP A 53 18.54 5.68 28.17
CA ASP A 53 17.85 4.74 29.06
C ASP A 53 16.34 4.70 28.78
N ILE A 54 15.70 5.87 28.67
CA ILE A 54 14.26 5.97 28.36
C ILE A 54 13.93 5.30 27.04
N LEU A 55 14.72 5.55 25.99
CA LEU A 55 14.45 4.98 24.69
C LEU A 55 14.83 3.50 24.58
N SER A 56 15.86 3.07 25.32
CA SER A 56 16.21 1.67 25.45
C SER A 56 15.07 0.88 26.12
N ASP A 57 14.58 1.35 27.26
CA ASP A 57 13.49 0.69 27.98
C ASP A 57 12.18 0.72 27.19
N TRP A 58 11.84 1.84 26.56
CA TRP A 58 10.71 1.88 25.64
C TRP A 58 10.87 0.87 24.50
N SER A 59 12.07 0.73 23.94
CA SER A 59 12.28 -0.21 22.84
C SER A 59 12.02 -1.66 23.22
N LYS A 60 12.27 -2.03 24.47
CA LYS A 60 11.97 -3.37 25.02
C LYS A 60 10.48 -3.66 25.11
N THR A 61 9.65 -2.63 25.20
CA THR A 61 8.17 -2.78 25.20
C THR A 61 7.58 -3.04 23.80
N LEU A 62 8.39 -2.83 22.75
CA LEU A 62 7.91 -2.98 21.38
C LEU A 62 7.81 -4.45 21.00
N SER A 63 6.63 -4.87 20.58
CA SER A 63 6.37 -6.20 20.01
C SER A 63 6.38 -6.16 18.47
N GLY A 64 6.64 -7.33 17.86
CA GLY A 64 6.57 -7.52 16.42
C GLY A 64 7.90 -7.93 15.79
N LYS A 65 7.90 -8.10 14.48
CA LYS A 65 9.10 -8.45 13.69
C LYS A 65 10.18 -7.36 13.82
N SER A 66 11.43 -7.75 13.78
CA SER A 66 12.59 -6.84 13.85
C SER A 66 12.50 -5.66 12.87
N LYS A 67 11.92 -5.87 11.68
CA LYS A 67 11.66 -4.81 10.70
C LYS A 67 10.68 -3.76 11.22
N THR A 68 9.58 -4.19 11.85
CA THR A 68 8.56 -3.29 12.42
C THR A 68 9.12 -2.49 13.59
N VAL A 69 9.93 -3.13 14.44
CA VAL A 69 10.64 -2.45 15.55
C VAL A 69 11.59 -1.40 14.99
N LYS A 70 12.40 -1.76 13.97
CA LYS A 70 13.30 -0.82 13.29
C LYS A 70 12.55 0.39 12.71
N GLU A 71 11.38 0.17 12.09
CA GLU A 71 10.56 1.26 11.53
C GLU A 71 10.06 2.20 12.63
N LYS A 72 9.58 1.65 13.75
CA LYS A 72 9.16 2.45 14.93
C LYS A 72 10.33 3.25 15.52
N LEU A 73 11.49 2.63 15.70
CA LEU A 73 12.70 3.32 16.16
C LEU A 73 13.13 4.42 15.17
N GLY A 74 12.95 4.20 13.86
CA GLY A 74 13.22 5.20 12.83
C GLY A 74 12.36 6.46 12.99
N VAL A 75 11.08 6.29 13.32
CA VAL A 75 10.16 7.41 13.60
C VAL A 75 10.63 8.19 14.83
N VAL A 76 10.94 7.49 15.94
CA VAL A 76 11.39 8.12 17.18
C VAL A 76 12.75 8.79 17.00
N ARG A 77 13.67 8.21 16.23
CA ARG A 77 14.92 8.85 15.84
C ARG A 77 14.67 10.14 15.04
N GLY A 78 13.69 10.16 14.14
CA GLY A 78 13.28 11.36 13.42
C GLY A 78 12.74 12.43 14.35
N PHE A 79 11.89 12.05 15.31
CA PHE A 79 11.40 12.95 16.34
C PHE A 79 12.51 13.48 17.27
N GLY A 80 13.45 12.62 17.68
CA GLY A 80 14.63 13.05 18.45
C GLY A 80 15.48 14.08 17.71
N LYS A 81 15.68 13.91 16.39
CA LYS A 81 16.33 14.94 15.57
C LYS A 81 15.59 16.27 15.60
N TYR A 82 14.26 16.23 15.50
CA TYR A 82 13.42 17.43 15.59
C TYR A 82 13.57 18.10 16.97
N LEU A 83 13.54 17.34 18.07
CA LEU A 83 13.79 17.88 19.40
C LEU A 83 15.15 18.57 19.51
N ASN A 84 16.18 17.98 18.91
CA ASN A 84 17.53 18.56 18.90
C ASN A 84 17.58 19.90 18.12
N THR A 85 16.75 20.08 17.09
CA THR A 85 16.63 21.39 16.41
C THR A 85 15.96 22.45 17.27
N LEU A 86 15.19 22.04 18.29
CA LEU A 86 14.59 22.94 19.28
C LEU A 86 15.49 23.22 20.48
N GLY A 87 16.72 22.70 20.46
CA GLY A 87 17.69 22.88 21.56
C GLY A 87 17.60 21.83 22.67
N TYR A 88 16.77 20.80 22.53
CA TYR A 88 16.70 19.68 23.48
C TYR A 88 17.77 18.65 23.15
N ALA A 89 18.53 18.20 24.15
CA ALA A 89 19.59 17.18 23.96
C ALA A 89 18.98 15.77 23.99
N SER A 90 18.27 15.37 22.94
CA SER A 90 17.65 14.05 22.84
C SER A 90 18.58 13.03 22.19
N PHE A 91 18.65 11.82 22.79
CA PHE A 91 19.38 10.68 22.24
C PHE A 91 18.77 10.20 20.92
N LEU A 92 19.62 9.77 20.01
CA LEU A 92 19.20 9.25 18.71
C LEU A 92 19.43 7.73 18.65
N PRO A 93 18.40 6.90 18.82
CA PRO A 93 18.56 5.45 18.89
C PRO A 93 19.21 4.89 17.62
N THR A 94 20.12 3.94 17.80
CA THR A 94 20.75 3.20 16.71
C THR A 94 19.72 2.26 16.10
N LEU A 95 19.61 2.24 14.76
CA LEU A 95 18.67 1.37 14.08
C LEU A 95 19.28 -0.03 13.88
N PRO A 96 18.61 -1.10 14.32
CA PRO A 96 19.12 -2.45 14.14
C PRO A 96 19.27 -2.82 12.67
N LYS A 97 20.33 -3.55 12.33
CA LYS A 97 20.49 -4.17 11.01
C LYS A 97 19.49 -5.31 10.92
N VAL A 98 18.54 -5.22 10.01
CA VAL A 98 17.55 -6.28 9.77
C VAL A 98 17.85 -6.92 8.43
N LYS A 99 18.14 -8.21 8.43
CA LYS A 99 18.16 -9.01 7.20
C LYS A 99 16.73 -9.25 6.73
N SER A 100 16.51 -9.18 5.43
CA SER A 100 15.22 -9.53 4.85
C SER A 100 15.28 -10.98 4.41
N ASP A 101 14.60 -11.84 5.12
CA ASP A 101 14.42 -13.26 4.78
C ASP A 101 13.14 -13.46 3.95
N TYR A 102 12.60 -12.36 3.42
CA TYR A 102 11.38 -12.38 2.63
C TYR A 102 11.61 -13.00 1.26
N ILE A 103 11.01 -14.16 1.03
CA ILE A 103 10.91 -14.79 -0.30
C ILE A 103 9.49 -14.48 -0.79
N PRO A 104 9.34 -13.75 -1.92
CA PRO A 104 8.02 -13.49 -2.48
C PRO A 104 7.40 -14.79 -3.00
N TYR A 105 6.08 -14.93 -2.84
CA TYR A 105 5.33 -15.96 -3.55
C TYR A 105 5.34 -15.65 -5.05
N ILE A 106 5.69 -16.63 -5.89
CA ILE A 106 5.68 -16.52 -7.34
C ILE A 106 4.63 -17.50 -7.85
N PHE A 107 3.64 -16.98 -8.57
CA PHE A 107 2.61 -17.83 -9.19
C PHE A 107 3.21 -18.67 -10.31
N SER A 108 2.81 -19.95 -10.37
CA SER A 108 3.07 -20.80 -11.54
C SER A 108 2.18 -20.37 -12.72
N ASP A 109 2.49 -20.86 -13.92
CA ASP A 109 1.68 -20.55 -15.11
C ASP A 109 0.29 -21.20 -15.02
N GLU A 110 0.18 -22.38 -14.37
CA GLU A 110 -1.08 -23.05 -14.05
C GLU A 110 -1.93 -22.22 -13.08
N GLU A 111 -1.31 -21.72 -12.01
CA GLU A 111 -2.00 -20.84 -11.04
C GLU A 111 -2.48 -19.55 -11.69
N VAL A 112 -1.67 -18.93 -12.54
CA VAL A 112 -2.06 -17.74 -13.32
C VAL A 112 -3.27 -18.06 -14.21
N THR A 113 -3.26 -19.19 -14.89
CA THR A 113 -4.39 -19.64 -15.74
C THR A 113 -5.65 -19.83 -14.92
N LEU A 114 -5.56 -20.48 -13.77
CA LEU A 114 -6.71 -20.65 -12.85
C LEU A 114 -7.22 -19.31 -12.31
N ILE A 115 -6.31 -18.41 -11.90
CA ILE A 115 -6.70 -17.07 -11.43
C ILE A 115 -7.50 -16.33 -12.48
N PHE A 116 -7.06 -16.31 -13.75
CA PHE A 116 -7.80 -15.64 -14.81
C PHE A 116 -9.11 -16.36 -15.13
N HIS A 117 -9.12 -17.69 -15.15
CA HIS A 117 -10.34 -18.46 -15.35
C HIS A 117 -11.42 -18.10 -14.31
N TYR A 118 -11.08 -18.11 -13.03
CA TYR A 118 -12.04 -17.77 -11.98
C TYR A 118 -12.38 -16.28 -11.95
N ALA A 119 -11.46 -15.40 -12.29
CA ALA A 119 -11.72 -13.97 -12.39
C ALA A 119 -12.74 -13.66 -13.51
N ASP A 120 -12.60 -14.29 -14.66
CA ASP A 120 -13.51 -14.09 -15.81
C ASP A 120 -14.91 -14.68 -15.58
N ASN A 121 -15.03 -15.69 -14.72
CA ASN A 121 -16.27 -16.39 -14.42
C ASN A 121 -16.86 -16.04 -13.04
N MET A 122 -16.40 -14.94 -12.41
CA MET A 122 -16.88 -14.55 -11.08
C MET A 122 -18.38 -14.31 -11.02
N LYS A 123 -19.00 -14.82 -9.95
CA LYS A 123 -20.37 -14.48 -9.59
C LYS A 123 -20.40 -13.51 -8.39
N PRO A 124 -21.39 -12.63 -8.29
CA PRO A 124 -21.52 -11.74 -7.15
C PRO A 124 -21.81 -12.53 -5.88
N ILE A 125 -21.00 -12.36 -4.85
CA ILE A 125 -21.24 -12.94 -3.52
C ILE A 125 -22.54 -12.36 -2.94
N ASN A 126 -22.75 -11.06 -3.13
CA ASN A 126 -23.97 -10.37 -2.77
C ASN A 126 -24.33 -9.36 -3.86
N PRO A 127 -25.33 -9.64 -4.69
CA PRO A 127 -25.74 -8.76 -5.79
C PRO A 127 -26.05 -7.31 -5.37
N LYS A 128 -26.61 -7.13 -4.16
CA LYS A 128 -26.96 -5.79 -3.64
C LYS A 128 -25.74 -4.98 -3.21
N SER A 129 -24.63 -5.61 -2.88
CA SER A 129 -23.42 -4.94 -2.42
C SER A 129 -22.38 -4.74 -3.51
N CYS A 130 -22.49 -5.43 -4.63
CA CYS A 130 -21.55 -5.35 -5.72
C CYS A 130 -21.63 -4.01 -6.45
N SER A 131 -20.45 -3.47 -6.79
CA SER A 131 -20.35 -2.32 -7.70
C SER A 131 -20.80 -2.75 -9.10
N ALA A 132 -21.47 -1.85 -9.84
CA ALA A 132 -21.78 -2.10 -11.24
C ALA A 132 -20.51 -2.50 -12.03
N TYR A 133 -20.69 -3.45 -12.95
CA TYR A 133 -19.60 -3.95 -13.82
C TYR A 133 -18.38 -4.55 -13.08
N PHE A 134 -18.53 -5.05 -11.84
CA PHE A 134 -17.41 -5.68 -11.13
C PHE A 134 -16.81 -6.85 -11.93
N GLN A 135 -17.64 -7.60 -12.65
CA GLN A 135 -17.26 -8.70 -13.54
C GLN A 135 -16.32 -8.27 -14.69
N LEU A 136 -16.35 -7.00 -15.09
CA LEU A 136 -15.42 -6.45 -16.07
C LEU A 136 -14.20 -5.82 -15.37
N LYS A 137 -14.41 -5.15 -14.24
CA LYS A 137 -13.37 -4.39 -13.53
C LYS A 137 -12.29 -5.30 -12.93
N ILE A 138 -12.70 -6.38 -12.25
CA ILE A 138 -11.77 -7.26 -11.55
C ILE A 138 -10.83 -7.96 -12.53
N PRO A 139 -11.32 -8.66 -13.59
CA PRO A 139 -10.44 -9.28 -14.57
C PRO A 139 -9.54 -8.29 -15.29
N MET A 140 -10.04 -7.08 -15.59
CA MET A 140 -9.23 -6.06 -16.25
C MET A 140 -8.10 -5.55 -15.35
N ALA A 141 -8.39 -5.32 -14.06
CA ALA A 141 -7.36 -4.91 -13.11
C ALA A 141 -6.25 -5.95 -12.98
N LEU A 142 -6.61 -7.25 -12.91
CA LEU A 142 -5.64 -8.34 -12.88
C LEU A 142 -4.77 -8.39 -14.14
N ARG A 143 -5.38 -8.17 -15.33
CA ARG A 143 -4.64 -8.12 -16.59
C ARG A 143 -3.60 -7.00 -16.62
N ILE A 144 -3.95 -5.80 -16.14
CA ILE A 144 -3.01 -4.69 -16.06
C ILE A 144 -1.90 -5.01 -15.05
N LEU A 145 -2.23 -5.54 -13.87
CA LEU A 145 -1.23 -5.92 -12.86
C LEU A 145 -0.24 -6.96 -13.40
N TYR A 146 -0.74 -7.99 -14.08
CA TYR A 146 0.06 -9.06 -14.66
C TYR A 146 0.93 -8.60 -15.83
N SER A 147 0.34 -7.87 -16.79
CA SER A 147 1.02 -7.50 -18.04
C SER A 147 1.90 -6.27 -17.92
N CYS A 148 1.65 -5.39 -16.96
CA CYS A 148 2.37 -4.11 -16.81
C CYS A 148 3.17 -4.02 -15.51
N GLY A 149 3.06 -4.99 -14.60
CA GLY A 149 3.77 -4.98 -13.32
C GLY A 149 3.51 -3.74 -12.46
N THR A 150 2.36 -3.08 -12.61
CA THR A 150 1.98 -1.87 -11.87
C THR A 150 1.74 -2.17 -10.38
N ARG A 151 1.79 -1.15 -9.53
CA ARG A 151 1.31 -1.29 -8.14
C ARG A 151 -0.21 -1.22 -8.11
N LEU A 152 -0.83 -1.96 -7.19
CA LEU A 152 -2.29 -1.98 -7.06
C LEU A 152 -2.90 -0.58 -6.94
N GLN A 153 -2.32 0.31 -6.13
CA GLN A 153 -2.79 1.69 -5.98
C GLN A 153 -2.66 2.48 -7.29
N GLU A 154 -1.57 2.29 -8.04
CA GLU A 154 -1.35 2.92 -9.35
C GLU A 154 -2.43 2.47 -10.32
N THR A 155 -2.70 1.16 -10.37
CA THR A 155 -3.75 0.58 -11.24
C THR A 155 -5.13 1.11 -10.91
N MET A 156 -5.51 1.13 -9.63
CA MET A 156 -6.83 1.61 -9.21
C MET A 156 -7.06 3.08 -9.51
N ALA A 157 -6.01 3.90 -9.49
CA ALA A 157 -6.07 5.34 -9.74
C ALA A 157 -6.01 5.73 -11.23
N LEU A 158 -5.86 4.75 -12.16
CA LEU A 158 -5.82 5.03 -13.60
C LEU A 158 -7.10 5.69 -14.08
N GLN A 159 -6.92 6.74 -14.89
CA GLN A 159 -7.98 7.41 -15.61
C GLN A 159 -7.91 7.07 -17.11
N ARG A 160 -9.00 7.28 -17.85
CA ARG A 160 -9.07 7.01 -19.28
C ARG A 160 -7.99 7.78 -20.07
N LYS A 161 -7.70 9.02 -19.70
CA LYS A 161 -6.66 9.85 -20.32
C LYS A 161 -5.23 9.34 -20.11
N ASP A 162 -5.02 8.46 -19.14
CA ASP A 162 -3.72 7.88 -18.87
C ASP A 162 -3.37 6.74 -19.84
N ILE A 163 -4.33 6.33 -20.70
CA ILE A 163 -4.11 5.31 -21.74
C ILE A 163 -4.03 5.97 -23.10
N ASP A 164 -2.91 5.82 -23.76
CA ASP A 164 -2.71 6.18 -25.15
C ASP A 164 -2.88 4.92 -26.02
N PHE A 165 -4.05 4.78 -26.65
CA PHE A 165 -4.36 3.65 -27.52
C PHE A 165 -3.53 3.67 -28.80
N LYS A 166 -3.18 4.86 -29.32
CA LYS A 166 -2.41 5.03 -30.54
C LYS A 166 -0.96 4.60 -30.33
N ASN A 167 -0.33 5.08 -29.27
CA ASN A 167 1.06 4.78 -28.94
C ASN A 167 1.20 3.53 -28.06
N ARG A 168 0.08 2.90 -27.66
CA ARG A 168 0.04 1.67 -26.85
C ARG A 168 0.80 1.84 -25.54
N THR A 169 0.51 2.90 -24.82
CA THR A 169 1.19 3.17 -23.55
C THR A 169 0.20 3.52 -22.45
N ILE A 170 0.61 3.24 -21.21
CA ILE A 170 -0.07 3.68 -20.00
C ILE A 170 0.85 4.65 -19.27
N PHE A 171 0.36 5.84 -18.99
CA PHE A 171 1.05 6.86 -18.23
C PHE A 171 0.69 6.76 -16.74
N LEU A 172 1.67 6.49 -15.89
CA LEU A 172 1.51 6.44 -14.43
C LEU A 172 1.98 7.74 -13.81
N LYS A 173 1.02 8.52 -13.33
CA LYS A 173 1.27 9.75 -12.57
C LYS A 173 1.66 9.42 -11.12
N LYS A 174 2.55 10.22 -10.55
CA LYS A 174 2.85 10.24 -9.10
C LYS A 174 3.08 8.86 -8.48
N ALA A 175 3.86 7.99 -9.14
CA ALA A 175 4.37 6.78 -8.51
C ALA A 175 5.14 7.13 -7.24
N LYS A 176 5.43 6.13 -6.40
CA LYS A 176 6.24 6.30 -5.18
C LYS A 176 7.48 7.16 -5.47
N PHE A 177 7.73 8.20 -4.70
CA PHE A 177 8.76 9.25 -4.89
C PHE A 177 8.47 10.25 -6.02
N SER A 178 7.19 10.53 -6.36
CA SER A 178 6.77 11.49 -7.38
C SER A 178 7.37 11.24 -8.79
N LYS A 179 7.80 10.01 -9.07
CA LYS A 179 8.32 9.63 -10.39
C LYS A 179 7.18 9.19 -11.29
N GLU A 180 7.08 9.83 -12.44
CA GLU A 180 6.17 9.46 -13.51
C GLU A 180 6.79 8.35 -14.36
N ARG A 181 5.97 7.49 -14.93
CA ARG A 181 6.42 6.39 -15.79
C ARG A 181 5.48 6.20 -16.96
N LEU A 182 6.06 6.00 -18.13
CA LEU A 182 5.37 5.51 -19.30
C LEU A 182 5.62 4.01 -19.43
N ILE A 183 4.57 3.22 -19.56
CA ILE A 183 4.66 1.75 -19.67
C ILE A 183 4.16 1.37 -21.06
N PRO A 184 4.98 0.71 -21.88
CA PRO A 184 4.53 0.11 -23.12
C PRO A 184 3.57 -1.05 -22.82
N VAL A 185 2.52 -1.19 -23.62
CA VAL A 185 1.48 -2.19 -23.45
C VAL A 185 1.37 -3.04 -24.69
N HIS A 186 1.29 -4.35 -24.50
CA HIS A 186 1.13 -5.29 -25.61
C HIS A 186 -0.21 -5.11 -26.32
N ASP A 187 -0.25 -5.33 -27.64
CA ASP A 187 -1.42 -5.12 -28.50
C ASP A 187 -2.66 -5.85 -28.02
N SER A 188 -2.51 -7.06 -27.51
CA SER A 188 -3.63 -7.84 -26.98
C SER A 188 -4.30 -7.17 -25.77
N LEU A 189 -3.52 -6.56 -24.88
CA LEU A 189 -4.06 -5.85 -23.72
C LEU A 189 -4.71 -4.53 -24.14
N ILE A 190 -4.11 -3.80 -25.09
CA ILE A 190 -4.69 -2.56 -25.65
C ILE A 190 -6.06 -2.83 -26.26
N ALA A 191 -6.21 -3.88 -27.08
CA ALA A 191 -7.48 -4.26 -27.69
C ALA A 191 -8.57 -4.60 -26.64
N ILE A 192 -8.17 -5.29 -25.54
CA ILE A 192 -9.10 -5.60 -24.45
C ILE A 192 -9.45 -4.34 -23.66
N LEU A 193 -8.50 -3.43 -23.41
CA LEU A 193 -8.72 -2.15 -22.73
C LEU A 193 -9.67 -1.24 -23.53
N GLU A 194 -9.57 -1.24 -24.85
CA GLU A 194 -10.45 -0.48 -25.72
C GLU A 194 -11.90 -0.97 -25.58
N ARG A 195 -12.12 -2.30 -25.72
CA ARG A 195 -13.44 -2.93 -25.51
C ARG A 195 -13.98 -2.68 -24.11
N TYR A 196 -13.12 -2.72 -23.10
CA TYR A 196 -13.48 -2.43 -21.73
C TYR A 196 -13.95 -0.99 -21.54
N CYS A 197 -13.23 -0.01 -22.09
CA CYS A 197 -13.63 1.39 -22.03
C CYS A 197 -14.95 1.66 -22.76
N LEU A 198 -15.18 1.00 -23.89
CA LEU A 198 -16.48 1.05 -24.62
C LEU A 198 -17.61 0.45 -23.78
N ALA A 199 -17.41 -0.74 -23.21
CA ALA A 199 -18.41 -1.42 -22.38
C ALA A 199 -18.80 -0.63 -21.13
N LEU A 200 -17.88 0.13 -20.54
CA LEU A 200 -18.15 1.03 -19.42
C LEU A 200 -18.68 2.41 -19.85
N GLY A 201 -18.74 2.71 -21.14
CA GLY A 201 -19.14 4.02 -21.66
C GLY A 201 -18.17 5.16 -21.34
N ILE A 202 -16.90 4.84 -21.02
CA ILE A 202 -15.90 5.84 -20.61
C ILE A 202 -14.89 6.20 -21.72
N MET A 203 -15.04 5.64 -22.92
CA MET A 203 -14.07 5.85 -24.02
C MET A 203 -13.81 7.34 -24.31
N HIS A 204 -14.83 8.16 -24.28
CA HIS A 204 -14.77 9.59 -24.56
C HIS A 204 -14.79 10.48 -23.30
N GLN A 205 -14.54 9.90 -22.13
CA GLN A 205 -14.51 10.58 -20.84
C GLN A 205 -13.08 10.57 -20.27
N PRO A 206 -12.23 11.54 -20.59
CA PRO A 206 -10.79 11.51 -20.27
C PRO A 206 -10.52 11.43 -18.77
N ASP A 207 -11.35 12.06 -17.93
CA ASP A 207 -11.17 12.08 -16.47
C ASP A 207 -11.88 10.95 -15.74
N ALA A 208 -12.62 10.08 -16.47
CA ALA A 208 -13.24 8.91 -15.86
C ALA A 208 -12.18 7.92 -15.38
N PHE A 209 -12.35 7.42 -14.14
CA PHE A 209 -11.51 6.33 -13.65
C PHE A 209 -11.78 5.04 -14.43
N LEU A 210 -10.72 4.28 -14.74
CA LEU A 210 -10.88 2.94 -15.34
C LEU A 210 -11.63 1.99 -14.41
N PHE A 211 -11.44 2.15 -13.12
CA PHE A 211 -12.08 1.34 -12.09
C PHE A 211 -12.96 2.22 -11.20
N PRO A 212 -14.09 2.72 -11.72
CA PRO A 212 -14.95 3.63 -10.97
C PRO A 212 -15.52 2.96 -9.72
N GLY A 213 -15.48 3.68 -8.60
CA GLY A 213 -16.06 3.28 -7.33
C GLY A 213 -17.59 3.38 -7.31
N LYS A 214 -18.20 3.15 -6.15
CA LYS A 214 -19.66 3.30 -5.98
C LYS A 214 -20.11 4.76 -5.97
N LYS A 215 -19.28 5.67 -5.46
CA LYS A 215 -19.56 7.10 -5.42
C LYS A 215 -19.00 7.78 -6.66
N PRO A 216 -19.71 8.70 -7.30
CA PRO A 216 -19.19 9.50 -8.40
C PRO A 216 -17.86 10.16 -8.03
N GLY A 217 -16.93 10.25 -8.98
CA GLY A 217 -15.62 10.84 -8.77
C GLY A 217 -14.65 10.04 -7.89
N THR A 218 -15.01 8.81 -7.51
CA THR A 218 -14.11 7.90 -6.76
C THR A 218 -13.71 6.70 -7.61
N HIS A 219 -12.58 6.09 -7.25
CA HIS A 219 -12.14 4.83 -7.84
C HIS A 219 -12.32 3.64 -6.88
N TYR A 220 -12.19 2.44 -7.40
CA TYR A 220 -12.17 1.20 -6.63
C TYR A 220 -11.02 1.22 -5.63
N THR A 221 -11.27 0.79 -4.40
CA THR A 221 -10.23 0.79 -3.36
C THR A 221 -9.35 -0.46 -3.46
N THR A 222 -8.10 -0.35 -3.02
CA THR A 222 -7.19 -1.50 -2.93
C THR A 222 -7.77 -2.62 -2.07
N ARG A 223 -8.43 -2.27 -0.96
CA ARG A 223 -9.08 -3.24 -0.06
C ARG A 223 -10.21 -4.02 -0.74
N GLN A 224 -11.01 -3.35 -1.58
CA GLN A 224 -12.04 -4.04 -2.36
C GLN A 224 -11.42 -5.03 -3.35
N MET A 225 -10.36 -4.62 -4.04
CA MET A 225 -9.65 -5.50 -4.98
C MET A 225 -8.98 -6.67 -4.27
N GLU A 226 -8.36 -6.45 -3.13
CA GLU A 226 -7.76 -7.50 -2.29
C GLU A 226 -8.82 -8.51 -1.81
N SER A 227 -9.99 -8.04 -1.41
CA SER A 227 -11.11 -8.91 -1.02
C SER A 227 -11.57 -9.81 -2.16
N TRP A 228 -11.76 -9.26 -3.37
CA TRP A 228 -12.12 -10.06 -4.54
C TRP A 228 -11.02 -11.04 -4.93
N PHE A 229 -9.76 -10.63 -4.84
CA PHE A 229 -8.65 -11.51 -5.15
C PHE A 229 -8.53 -12.70 -4.18
N ALA A 230 -8.83 -12.48 -2.90
CA ALA A 230 -8.89 -13.56 -1.93
C ALA A 230 -9.96 -14.62 -2.29
N GLU A 231 -11.14 -14.18 -2.76
CA GLU A 231 -12.17 -15.10 -3.24
C GLU A 231 -11.75 -15.86 -4.51
N ILE A 232 -11.05 -15.20 -5.43
CA ILE A 232 -10.50 -15.84 -6.64
C ILE A 232 -9.48 -16.92 -6.24
N LEU A 233 -8.53 -16.62 -5.36
CA LEU A 233 -7.53 -17.58 -4.88
C LEU A 233 -8.20 -18.78 -4.22
N LYS A 234 -9.20 -18.54 -3.37
CA LYS A 234 -9.99 -19.59 -2.73
C LYS A 234 -10.68 -20.49 -3.77
N SER A 235 -11.32 -19.89 -4.77
CA SER A 235 -12.00 -20.64 -5.84
C SER A 235 -11.04 -21.41 -6.73
N ALA A 236 -9.83 -20.88 -6.93
CA ALA A 236 -8.76 -21.53 -7.69
C ALA A 236 -8.05 -22.64 -6.90
N GLY A 237 -8.39 -22.85 -5.62
CA GLY A 237 -7.70 -23.82 -4.76
C GLY A 237 -6.24 -23.43 -4.49
N ILE A 238 -5.88 -22.17 -4.74
CA ILE A 238 -4.54 -21.67 -4.47
C ILE A 238 -4.46 -21.39 -2.99
N ASP A 239 -3.78 -22.28 -2.29
CA ASP A 239 -3.70 -22.23 -0.85
C ASP A 239 -2.85 -21.03 -0.41
N GLN A 240 -3.45 -20.24 0.46
CA GLN A 240 -2.74 -19.20 1.20
C GLN A 240 -2.02 -19.79 2.42
N HIS A 241 -1.70 -21.10 2.42
CA HIS A 241 -1.01 -21.73 3.53
C HIS A 241 0.32 -21.02 3.77
N ARG A 242 0.26 -20.20 4.77
CA ARG A 242 1.43 -19.61 5.39
C ARG A 242 2.07 -20.72 6.18
N ARG A 243 3.23 -21.17 5.76
CA ARG A 243 4.05 -22.11 6.56
C ARG A 243 4.38 -21.50 7.92
N ASP A 244 4.42 -20.16 7.98
CA ASP A 244 4.55 -19.34 9.19
C ASP A 244 3.41 -18.29 9.17
N PRO A 245 2.66 -18.08 10.29
CA PRO A 245 1.64 -17.02 10.40
C PRO A 245 2.13 -15.62 9.97
N HIS A 246 3.44 -15.45 9.93
CA HIS A 246 4.10 -14.20 9.56
C HIS A 246 4.56 -14.14 8.09
N GLU A 247 4.49 -15.21 7.31
CA GLU A 247 4.76 -15.18 5.87
C GLU A 247 3.61 -14.48 5.14
N ARG A 248 3.95 -13.68 4.14
CA ARG A 248 2.96 -13.17 3.18
C ARG A 248 2.70 -14.27 2.15
N GLY A 249 1.50 -14.84 2.17
CA GLY A 249 1.02 -15.74 1.13
C GLY A 249 0.79 -15.04 -0.21
N ALA A 250 0.17 -15.76 -1.13
CA ALA A 250 -0.25 -15.22 -2.43
C ALA A 250 -1.06 -13.92 -2.27
N CYS A 251 -0.68 -12.89 -2.99
CA CYS A 251 -1.34 -11.58 -2.96
C CYS A 251 -1.19 -10.87 -4.32
N LEU A 252 -1.94 -9.80 -4.54
CA LEU A 252 -1.88 -9.02 -5.80
C LEU A 252 -0.48 -8.49 -6.12
N HIS A 253 0.35 -8.23 -5.12
CA HIS A 253 1.72 -7.78 -5.34
C HIS A 253 2.62 -8.87 -5.98
N CYS A 254 2.23 -10.14 -5.87
CA CYS A 254 2.94 -11.26 -6.48
C CYS A 254 2.94 -11.18 -8.02
N PHE A 255 1.92 -10.60 -8.64
CA PHE A 255 1.94 -10.33 -10.09
C PHE A 255 3.09 -9.43 -10.50
N ARG A 256 3.43 -8.45 -9.68
CA ARG A 256 4.56 -7.58 -9.95
C ARG A 256 5.90 -8.30 -9.75
N HIS A 257 5.99 -9.22 -8.80
CA HIS A 257 7.18 -10.07 -8.66
C HIS A 257 7.33 -10.99 -9.88
N LEU A 258 6.23 -11.60 -10.32
CA LEU A 258 6.22 -12.44 -11.52
C LEU A 258 6.60 -11.66 -12.78
N PHE A 259 6.10 -10.42 -12.96
CA PHE A 259 6.44 -9.54 -14.09
C PHE A 259 7.94 -9.24 -14.20
N VAL A 260 8.65 -9.15 -13.07
CA VAL A 260 10.11 -8.87 -13.06
C VAL A 260 10.93 -10.11 -13.42
N LEU A 261 10.36 -11.29 -13.27
CA LEU A 261 11.03 -12.58 -13.57
C LEU A 261 10.81 -13.04 -15.01
N LYS A 262 9.78 -12.53 -15.69
CA LYS A 262 9.52 -12.78 -17.13
C LYS A 262 10.20 -11.73 -18.00
#